data_08ec54bcce75d6a2c6b3fc935d943302
#
_entry.id   08ec54bcce75d6a2c6b3fc935d943302
#
_cell.length_a   1.000
_cell.length_b   1.000
_cell.length_c   1.000
_cell.angle_alpha   90.00
_cell.angle_beta   90.00
_cell.angle_gamma   90.00
#
_symmetry.space_group_name_H-M   'P 1'
#
loop_
_entity.id
_entity.type
_entity.pdbx_description
1 polymer ?
#
loop_
_entity_poly.entity_id
_entity_poly.type
_entity_poly.pdbx_seq_one_letter_code
_entity_poly.pdbx_strand_id
1 'polypeptide(L)'
;MALINLPNASLLGALLAQIMAFIVVSIAGIFFPYRLKSVWEGGGGRRLFGIPTVTLAGMGGVVALGGLMIMFITNSTINATFAVTRRISLQFMIGVIVIGIIWYFAAAAVNKSKGIDVTLAYKEIPPE
;
A
#
# COMPACT_ATOMS: atom_id res chain seq x y z
N MET A 1 36.16 -1.53 -1.41
CA MET A 1 35.23 -0.43 -1.79
C MET A 1 33.74 -0.83 -1.85
N ALA A 2 33.36 -2.09 -1.76
CA ALA A 2 31.95 -2.52 -1.83
C ALA A 2 31.13 -2.34 -0.55
N LEU A 3 31.75 -2.24 0.62
CA LEU A 3 31.07 -2.17 1.93
C LEU A 3 30.49 -0.80 2.28
N ILE A 4 30.92 0.27 1.60
CA ILE A 4 30.48 1.65 1.91
C ILE A 4 29.09 1.96 1.30
N ASN A 5 28.64 1.17 0.33
CA ASN A 5 27.34 1.39 -0.34
C ASN A 5 26.15 0.64 0.28
N LEU A 6 26.39 -0.29 1.22
CA LEU A 6 25.33 -1.08 1.86
C LEU A 6 24.34 -0.24 2.68
N PRO A 7 24.75 0.76 3.49
CA PRO A 7 23.79 1.57 4.24
C PRO A 7 22.89 2.43 3.34
N ASN A 8 23.44 2.97 2.25
CA ASN A 8 22.64 3.77 1.30
C ASN A 8 21.65 2.89 0.52
N ALA A 9 22.04 1.65 0.24
CA ALA A 9 21.19 0.67 -0.41
C ALA A 9 19.97 0.29 0.44
N SER A 10 20.17 0.08 1.74
CA SER A 10 19.10 -0.25 2.67
C SER A 10 18.14 0.91 2.89
N LEU A 11 18.65 2.15 2.96
CA LEU A 11 17.84 3.36 3.10
C LEU A 11 16.93 3.56 1.89
N LEU A 12 17.46 3.39 0.68
CA LEU A 12 16.66 3.56 -0.54
C LEU A 12 15.58 2.47 -0.66
N GLY A 13 15.92 1.24 -0.31
CA GLY A 13 14.96 0.14 -0.25
C GLY A 13 13.83 0.40 0.75
N ALA A 14 14.16 0.93 1.91
CA ALA A 14 13.19 1.31 2.93
C ALA A 14 12.27 2.44 2.46
N LEU A 15 12.82 3.48 1.80
CA LEU A 15 12.03 4.58 1.25
C LEU A 15 11.06 4.11 0.16
N LEU A 16 11.51 3.25 -0.75
CA LEU A 16 10.65 2.69 -1.80
C LEU A 16 9.53 1.82 -1.19
N ALA A 17 9.84 1.00 -0.20
CA ALA A 17 8.84 0.20 0.50
C ALA A 17 7.81 1.08 1.22
N GLN A 18 8.25 2.17 1.84
CA GLN A 18 7.38 3.15 2.49
C GLN A 18 6.44 3.83 1.49
N ILE A 19 6.95 4.30 0.36
CA ILE A 19 6.14 4.92 -0.70
C ILE A 19 5.09 3.92 -1.20
N MET A 20 5.45 2.66 -1.43
CA MET A 20 4.52 1.62 -1.84
C MET A 20 3.43 1.37 -0.81
N ALA A 21 3.79 1.27 0.47
CA ALA A 21 2.81 1.09 1.54
C ALA A 21 1.80 2.25 1.56
N PHE A 22 2.25 3.48 1.42
CA PHE A 22 1.36 4.64 1.37
C PHE A 22 0.50 4.70 0.11
N ILE A 23 0.99 4.25 -1.04
CA ILE A 23 0.17 4.12 -2.25
C ILE A 23 -0.98 3.13 -2.01
N VAL A 24 -0.70 1.98 -1.40
CA VAL A 24 -1.73 0.98 -1.07
C VAL A 24 -2.77 1.55 -0.11
N VAL A 25 -2.33 2.25 0.94
CA VAL A 25 -3.23 2.93 1.90
C VAL A 25 -4.06 4.01 1.20
N SER A 26 -3.47 4.78 0.29
CA SER A 26 -4.19 5.80 -0.49
C SER A 26 -5.25 5.19 -1.40
N ILE A 27 -4.95 4.07 -2.05
CA ILE A 27 -5.92 3.31 -2.85
C ILE A 27 -7.05 2.78 -1.96
N ALA A 28 -6.72 2.20 -0.79
CA ALA A 28 -7.71 1.75 0.17
C ALA A 28 -8.62 2.91 0.62
N GLY A 29 -8.06 4.11 0.85
CA GLY A 29 -8.79 5.33 1.17
C GLY A 29 -9.79 5.76 0.09
N ILE A 30 -9.48 5.53 -1.18
CA ILE A 30 -10.42 5.81 -2.28
C ILE A 30 -11.66 4.91 -2.19
N PHE A 31 -11.48 3.62 -1.90
CA PHE A 31 -12.56 2.65 -1.85
C PHE A 31 -13.31 2.62 -0.52
N PHE A 32 -12.69 3.10 0.56
CA PHE A 32 -13.23 3.04 1.92
C PHE A 32 -14.67 3.57 2.05
N PRO A 33 -15.01 4.80 1.61
CA PRO A 33 -16.35 5.34 1.81
C PRO A 33 -17.42 4.65 0.97
N TYR A 34 -17.05 3.92 -0.06
CA TYR A 34 -17.97 3.16 -0.92
C TYR A 34 -18.21 1.74 -0.41
N ARG A 35 -17.17 1.12 0.17
CA ARG A 35 -17.24 -0.24 0.70
C ARG A 35 -17.81 -0.30 2.12
N LEU A 36 -17.46 0.67 2.95
CA LEU A 36 -17.84 0.76 4.37
C LEU A 36 -18.64 2.03 4.63
N LYS A 37 -19.72 2.21 3.87
CA LYS A 37 -20.57 3.41 3.90
C LYS A 37 -21.12 3.72 5.30
N SER A 38 -21.57 2.70 6.04
CA SER A 38 -22.11 2.86 7.39
C SER A 38 -21.06 3.38 8.38
N VAL A 39 -19.83 2.87 8.30
CA VAL A 39 -18.72 3.31 9.16
C VAL A 39 -18.31 4.74 8.81
N TRP A 40 -18.26 5.05 7.51
CA TRP A 40 -17.88 6.39 7.05
C TRP A 40 -18.93 7.46 7.42
N GLU A 41 -20.22 7.16 7.25
CA GLU A 41 -21.31 8.06 7.62
C GLU A 41 -21.41 8.22 9.15
N GLY A 42 -21.23 7.14 9.92
CA GLY A 42 -21.18 7.17 11.38
C GLY A 42 -20.00 7.99 11.94
N GLY A 43 -18.89 8.06 11.23
CA GLY A 43 -17.72 8.88 11.56
C GLY A 43 -17.83 10.36 11.16
N GLY A 44 -19.02 10.87 10.82
CA GLY A 44 -19.22 12.26 10.42
C GLY A 44 -18.76 12.57 8.99
N GLY A 45 -18.94 11.64 8.08
CA GLY A 45 -18.50 11.64 6.68
C GLY A 45 -18.68 12.96 5.93
N ARG A 46 -17.60 13.73 5.81
CA ARG A 46 -17.59 15.02 5.10
C ARG A 46 -17.48 14.81 3.59
N ARG A 47 -18.25 15.57 2.84
CA ARG A 47 -18.18 15.60 1.38
C ARG A 47 -17.75 16.98 0.90
N LEU A 48 -16.85 17.01 -0.06
CA LEU A 48 -16.45 18.21 -0.78
C LEU A 48 -16.85 18.04 -2.26
N PHE A 49 -17.62 18.96 -2.80
CA PHE A 49 -18.18 18.88 -4.17
C PHE A 49 -18.94 17.55 -4.45
N GLY A 50 -19.59 16.97 -3.44
CA GLY A 50 -20.32 15.71 -3.58
C GLY A 50 -19.46 14.44 -3.46
N ILE A 51 -18.13 14.58 -3.41
CA ILE A 51 -17.16 13.47 -3.28
C ILE A 51 -16.70 13.38 -1.82
N PRO A 52 -16.58 12.17 -1.25
CA PRO A 52 -16.02 12.00 0.09
C PRO A 52 -14.61 12.59 0.18
N THR A 53 -14.33 13.35 1.23
CA THR A 53 -13.01 13.98 1.44
C THR A 53 -11.87 12.96 1.49
N VAL A 54 -12.15 11.77 2.03
CA VAL A 54 -11.18 10.66 2.10
C VAL A 54 -10.81 10.15 0.69
N THR A 55 -11.78 10.09 -0.22
CA THR A 55 -11.54 9.73 -1.63
C THR A 55 -10.63 10.74 -2.32
N LEU A 56 -10.91 12.06 -2.12
CA LEU A 56 -10.07 13.12 -2.68
C LEU A 56 -8.64 13.07 -2.12
N ALA A 57 -8.50 12.86 -0.81
CA ALA A 57 -7.19 12.70 -0.18
C ALA A 57 -6.45 11.46 -0.71
N GLY A 58 -7.16 10.33 -0.88
CA GLY A 58 -6.61 9.11 -1.46
C GLY A 58 -6.13 9.32 -2.90
N MET A 59 -6.92 9.99 -3.74
CA MET A 59 -6.53 10.33 -5.12
C MET A 59 -5.29 11.23 -5.15
N GLY A 60 -5.26 12.27 -4.32
CA GLY A 60 -4.09 13.15 -4.18
C GLY A 60 -2.85 12.36 -3.73
N GLY A 61 -3.01 11.44 -2.78
CA GLY A 61 -1.95 10.55 -2.32
C GLY A 61 -1.41 9.65 -3.43
N VAL A 62 -2.28 9.01 -4.22
CA VAL A 62 -1.86 8.16 -5.35
C VAL A 62 -1.11 8.97 -6.40
N VAL A 63 -1.59 10.16 -6.76
CA VAL A 63 -0.94 11.01 -7.76
C VAL A 63 0.42 11.51 -7.27
N ALA A 64 0.49 12.02 -6.05
CA ALA A 64 1.73 12.56 -5.49
C ALA A 64 2.79 11.47 -5.30
N LEU A 65 2.41 10.35 -4.67
CA LEU A 65 3.34 9.25 -4.39
C LEU A 65 3.70 8.46 -5.64
N GLY A 66 2.75 8.29 -6.57
CA GLY A 66 3.00 7.69 -7.88
C GLY A 66 3.97 8.53 -8.70
N GLY A 67 3.79 9.86 -8.71
CA GLY A 67 4.71 10.81 -9.34
C GLY A 67 6.12 10.76 -8.75
N LEU A 68 6.22 10.74 -7.42
CA LEU A 68 7.49 10.53 -6.72
C LEU A 68 8.15 9.20 -7.09
N MET A 69 7.39 8.13 -7.15
CA MET A 69 7.90 6.81 -7.51
C MET A 69 8.43 6.80 -8.96
N ILE A 70 7.70 7.39 -9.90
CA ILE A 70 8.15 7.54 -11.29
C ILE A 70 9.44 8.36 -11.34
N MET A 71 9.50 9.50 -10.63
CA MET A 71 10.69 10.32 -10.56
C MET A 71 11.90 9.55 -10.01
N PHE A 72 11.71 8.74 -8.99
CA PHE A 72 12.77 7.87 -8.44
C PHE A 72 13.27 6.85 -9.47
N ILE A 73 12.38 6.29 -10.29
CA ILE A 73 12.73 5.27 -11.28
C ILE A 73 13.40 5.90 -12.51
N THR A 74 12.98 7.09 -12.92
CA THR A 74 13.43 7.74 -14.18
C THR A 74 14.64 8.64 -14.01
N ASN A 75 14.91 9.13 -12.78
CA ASN A 75 16.00 10.07 -12.57
C ASN A 75 17.37 9.39 -12.76
N SER A 76 18.12 9.86 -13.76
CA SER A 76 19.42 9.29 -14.14
C SER A 76 20.49 9.42 -13.05
N THR A 77 20.46 10.49 -12.27
CA THR A 77 21.42 10.73 -11.18
C THR A 77 21.23 9.74 -10.05
N ILE A 78 19.99 9.49 -9.67
CA ILE A 78 19.61 8.47 -8.67
C ILE A 78 19.93 7.09 -9.23
N ASN A 79 19.65 6.84 -10.51
CA ASN A 79 19.93 5.56 -11.17
C ASN A 79 21.44 5.24 -11.26
N ALA A 80 22.29 6.21 -11.56
CA ALA A 80 23.74 5.99 -11.67
C ALA A 80 24.36 5.58 -10.33
N THR A 81 23.88 6.20 -9.23
CA THR A 81 24.39 5.92 -7.88
C THR A 81 23.85 4.60 -7.31
N PHE A 82 22.64 4.18 -7.73
CA PHE A 82 21.90 3.07 -7.11
C PHE A 82 21.47 1.97 -8.11
N ALA A 83 22.05 1.91 -9.31
CA ALA A 83 21.59 0.99 -10.36
C ALA A 83 21.51 -0.48 -9.94
N VAL A 84 22.51 -0.99 -9.24
CA VAL A 84 22.55 -2.38 -8.73
C VAL A 84 21.55 -2.56 -7.59
N THR A 85 21.51 -1.60 -6.67
CA THR A 85 20.64 -1.59 -5.50
C THR A 85 19.17 -1.47 -5.88
N ARG A 86 18.86 -0.65 -6.90
CA ARG A 86 17.48 -0.52 -7.40
C ARG A 86 16.91 -1.85 -7.87
N ARG A 87 17.69 -2.61 -8.64
CA ARG A 87 17.23 -3.91 -9.17
C ARG A 87 16.93 -4.89 -8.04
N ILE A 88 17.82 -4.97 -7.07
CA ILE A 88 17.66 -5.85 -5.90
C ILE A 88 16.46 -5.38 -5.04
N SER A 89 16.34 -4.09 -4.80
CA SER A 89 15.22 -3.54 -4.00
C SER A 89 13.88 -3.77 -4.68
N LEU A 90 13.77 -3.58 -5.99
CA LEU A 90 12.54 -3.86 -6.74
C LEU A 90 12.20 -5.36 -6.73
N GLN A 91 13.18 -6.23 -6.92
CA GLN A 91 12.96 -7.69 -6.85
C GLN A 91 12.52 -8.12 -5.46
N PHE A 92 13.16 -7.59 -4.42
CA PHE A 92 12.79 -7.86 -3.03
C PHE A 92 11.36 -7.40 -2.74
N MET A 93 11.00 -6.20 -3.18
CA MET A 93 9.67 -5.63 -2.98
C MET A 93 8.58 -6.45 -3.69
N ILE A 94 8.81 -6.83 -4.95
CA ILE A 94 7.91 -7.72 -5.69
C ILE A 94 7.80 -9.07 -4.96
N GLY A 95 8.91 -9.63 -4.48
CA GLY A 95 8.92 -10.86 -3.71
C GLY A 95 8.05 -10.78 -2.46
N VAL A 96 8.18 -9.71 -1.67
CA VAL A 96 7.38 -9.49 -0.45
C VAL A 96 5.88 -9.38 -0.79
N ILE A 97 5.53 -8.66 -1.85
CA ILE A 97 4.12 -8.53 -2.29
C ILE A 97 3.57 -9.90 -2.69
N VAL A 98 4.30 -10.66 -3.50
CA VAL A 98 3.88 -12.00 -3.95
C VAL A 98 3.71 -12.94 -2.76
N ILE A 99 4.68 -12.96 -1.83
CA ILE A 99 4.59 -13.77 -0.61
C ILE A 99 3.37 -13.35 0.23
N GLY A 100 3.13 -12.04 0.38
CA GLY A 100 1.97 -11.53 1.11
C GLY A 100 0.64 -11.96 0.50
N ILE A 101 0.53 -11.93 -0.83
CA ILE A 101 -0.65 -12.38 -1.55
C ILE A 101 -0.85 -13.89 -1.36
N ILE A 102 0.20 -14.69 -1.54
CA ILE A 102 0.15 -16.15 -1.36
C ILE A 102 -0.26 -16.48 0.08
N TRP A 103 0.34 -15.80 1.07
CA TRP A 103 0.03 -15.98 2.48
C TRP A 103 -1.43 -15.65 2.79
N TYR A 104 -1.96 -14.56 2.22
CA TYR A 104 -3.35 -14.16 2.39
C TYR A 104 -4.30 -15.25 1.89
N PHE A 105 -4.09 -15.76 0.68
CA PHE A 105 -4.94 -16.82 0.13
C PHE A 105 -4.80 -18.14 0.89
N ALA A 106 -3.59 -18.50 1.30
CA ALA A 106 -3.35 -19.68 2.13
C ALA A 106 -4.05 -19.58 3.49
N ALA A 107 -3.92 -18.43 4.16
CA ALA A 107 -4.59 -18.18 5.44
C ALA A 107 -6.12 -18.18 5.28
N ALA A 108 -6.64 -17.57 4.22
CA ALA A 108 -8.07 -17.57 3.92
C ALA A 108 -8.61 -18.98 3.67
N ALA A 109 -7.88 -19.80 2.92
CA ALA A 109 -8.24 -21.20 2.66
C ALA A 109 -8.25 -22.05 3.96
N VAL A 110 -7.21 -21.91 4.79
CA VAL A 110 -7.12 -22.61 6.09
C VAL A 110 -8.22 -22.16 7.04
N ASN A 111 -8.54 -20.87 7.11
CA ASN A 111 -9.61 -20.37 7.96
C ASN A 111 -10.98 -20.84 7.48
N LYS A 112 -11.20 -20.86 6.16
CA LYS A 112 -12.43 -21.41 5.58
C LYS A 112 -12.62 -22.89 5.90
N SER A 113 -11.55 -23.69 5.90
CA SER A 113 -11.63 -25.11 6.29
C SER A 113 -11.96 -25.32 7.78
N LYS A 114 -11.68 -24.33 8.62
CA LYS A 114 -12.02 -24.30 10.05
C LYS A 114 -13.42 -23.71 10.32
N GLY A 115 -14.21 -23.42 9.28
CA GLY A 115 -15.54 -22.80 9.41
C GLY A 115 -15.51 -21.31 9.74
N ILE A 116 -14.32 -20.69 9.73
CA ILE A 116 -14.17 -19.24 9.99
C ILE A 116 -14.16 -18.53 8.63
N ASP A 117 -15.26 -17.89 8.30
CA ASP A 117 -15.31 -17.05 7.11
C ASP A 117 -14.76 -15.65 7.42
N VAL A 118 -13.53 -15.39 6.97
CA VAL A 118 -12.82 -14.11 7.19
C VAL A 118 -13.60 -12.93 6.60
N THR A 119 -14.46 -13.16 5.61
CA THR A 119 -15.29 -12.11 5.01
C THR A 119 -16.43 -11.69 5.91
N LEU A 120 -16.84 -12.52 6.86
CA LEU A 120 -17.89 -12.23 7.84
C LEU A 120 -17.36 -11.45 9.05
N ALA A 121 -16.06 -11.53 9.34
CA ALA A 121 -15.45 -10.83 10.47
C ALA A 121 -15.70 -9.30 10.48
N TYR A 122 -16.00 -8.72 9.32
CA TYR A 122 -16.35 -7.30 9.17
C TYR A 122 -17.87 -7.05 9.14
N LYS A 123 -18.70 -8.09 9.11
CA LYS A 123 -20.16 -7.96 9.06
C LYS A 123 -20.84 -8.16 10.43
N GLU A 124 -20.12 -8.78 11.36
CA GLU A 124 -20.64 -9.13 12.68
C GLU A 124 -20.22 -8.14 13.79
N ILE A 125 -20.03 -6.87 13.48
CA ILE A 125 -20.03 -5.85 14.52
C ILE A 125 -21.50 -5.64 14.87
N PRO A 126 -21.97 -6.08 16.07
CA PRO A 126 -23.36 -5.85 16.46
C PRO A 126 -23.60 -4.34 16.50
N PRO A 127 -24.73 -3.85 16.01
CA PRO A 127 -25.13 -2.47 16.21
C PRO A 127 -25.36 -2.29 17.73
N GLU A 128 -24.57 -1.40 18.34
CA GLU A 128 -24.87 -0.86 19.67
C GLU A 128 -26.06 0.10 19.58
#